data_805391c5f8eb7c5fa84bf207736e71a4
#
_entry.id   805391c5f8eb7c5fa84bf207736e71a4
#
_cell.length_a   1.000
_cell.length_b   1.000
_cell.length_c   1.000
_cell.angle_alpha   90.00
_cell.angle_beta   90.00
_cell.angle_gamma   90.00
#
_symmetry.space_group_name_H-M   'P 1'
#
loop_
_entity.id
_entity.type
_entity.pdbx_description
1 polymer ?
#
loop_
_entity_poly.entity_id
_entity_poly.type
_entity_poly.pdbx_seq_one_letter_code
_entity_poly.pdbx_strand_id
1 'polypeptide(L)'
;MARKLILVGLLLRLLTTSVGFAQNVPRAVLVDEHGATNCCDLQGRMDVFFGELMRDTAARGLVVISTKAENRFRAANRESMILNHAASRGFPAERFDILRAVSDDDDVRVRYWIVPQGAERPEVEGVEADYALHGAAKPFMLTAEYLDGGLCPGIDDVEVFAKFLKDNPEARGNIVVRERTLGRAEAEGRRLVREFGAKGIARSRIRVFTGTRAASDYDVPVVEYWFLP
;
A
#
# COMPACT_ATOMS: atom_id res chain seq x y z
N MET A 1 -61.41 32.26 -38.19
CA MET A 1 -61.09 30.88 -37.67
C MET A 1 -59.60 30.59 -37.60
N ALA A 2 -58.70 31.24 -38.29
CA ALA A 2 -57.27 30.94 -38.34
C ALA A 2 -56.49 31.28 -37.02
N ARG A 3 -56.93 32.27 -36.22
CA ARG A 3 -56.20 32.69 -34.99
C ARG A 3 -56.32 31.69 -33.82
N LYS A 4 -57.35 30.85 -33.79
CA LYS A 4 -57.51 29.84 -32.71
C LYS A 4 -56.64 28.59 -32.90
N LEU A 5 -56.26 28.26 -34.13
CA LEU A 5 -55.41 27.11 -34.45
C LEU A 5 -53.93 27.36 -34.12
N ILE A 6 -53.48 28.60 -34.17
CA ILE A 6 -52.07 28.95 -33.86
C ILE A 6 -51.81 28.83 -32.33
N LEU A 7 -52.78 29.16 -31.49
CA LEU A 7 -52.65 29.07 -30.03
C LEU A 7 -52.56 27.64 -29.56
N VAL A 8 -53.28 26.69 -30.16
CA VAL A 8 -53.27 25.26 -29.78
C VAL A 8 -51.94 24.63 -30.20
N GLY A 9 -51.36 25.03 -31.34
CA GLY A 9 -50.03 24.53 -31.77
C GLY A 9 -48.89 24.99 -30.87
N LEU A 10 -48.99 26.20 -30.30
CA LEU A 10 -47.97 26.73 -29.36
C LEU A 10 -48.06 26.06 -27.96
N LEU A 11 -49.27 25.75 -27.50
CA LEU A 11 -49.43 25.03 -26.21
C LEU A 11 -48.95 23.58 -26.28
N LEU A 12 -49.04 22.90 -27.44
CA LEU A 12 -48.57 21.53 -27.61
C LEU A 12 -47.04 21.42 -27.63
N ARG A 13 -46.35 22.48 -27.99
CA ARG A 13 -44.87 22.50 -27.97
C ARG A 13 -44.28 22.76 -26.59
N LEU A 14 -45.03 23.33 -25.65
CA LEU A 14 -44.60 23.56 -24.27
C LEU A 14 -44.69 22.33 -23.39
N LEU A 15 -45.32 21.23 -23.85
CA LEU A 15 -45.47 19.99 -23.12
C LEU A 15 -44.40 18.91 -23.45
N THR A 16 -43.43 19.21 -24.30
CA THR A 16 -42.23 18.40 -24.34
C THR A 16 -41.37 18.70 -23.11
N THR A 17 -41.90 18.41 -21.93
CA THR A 17 -41.11 18.25 -20.74
C THR A 17 -40.02 17.25 -21.09
N SER A 18 -38.78 17.73 -21.18
CA SER A 18 -37.57 16.93 -21.18
C SER A 18 -37.71 15.95 -20.02
N VAL A 19 -38.02 14.69 -20.32
CA VAL A 19 -37.78 13.58 -19.39
C VAL A 19 -36.30 13.61 -19.22
N GLY A 20 -35.83 14.37 -18.25
CA GLY A 20 -34.45 14.32 -17.79
C GLY A 20 -34.26 12.90 -17.29
N PHE A 21 -33.64 12.07 -18.13
CA PHE A 21 -33.06 10.84 -17.63
C PHE A 21 -32.13 11.29 -16.49
N ALA A 22 -32.50 10.98 -15.27
CA ALA A 22 -31.58 11.08 -14.14
C ALA A 22 -30.38 10.24 -14.56
N GLN A 23 -29.34 10.88 -15.08
CA GLN A 23 -28.09 10.21 -15.36
C GLN A 23 -27.67 9.66 -14.00
N ASN A 24 -27.65 8.33 -13.88
CA ASN A 24 -27.03 7.68 -12.74
C ASN A 24 -25.57 8.13 -12.70
N VAL A 25 -25.29 9.14 -11.92
CA VAL A 25 -23.92 9.63 -11.73
C VAL A 25 -23.14 8.44 -11.15
N PRO A 26 -22.13 7.95 -11.84
CA PRO A 26 -21.36 6.83 -11.35
C PRO A 26 -20.74 7.20 -9.99
N ARG A 27 -20.69 6.24 -9.08
CA ARG A 27 -20.12 6.43 -7.73
C ARG A 27 -19.02 5.43 -7.50
N ALA A 28 -18.03 5.84 -6.73
CA ALA A 28 -17.01 4.93 -6.22
C ALA A 28 -17.65 3.86 -5.32
N VAL A 29 -17.19 2.62 -5.45
CA VAL A 29 -17.72 1.46 -4.71
C VAL A 29 -16.60 0.88 -3.85
N LEU A 30 -16.82 0.79 -2.55
CA LEU A 30 -15.97 0.05 -1.63
C LEU A 30 -16.21 -1.44 -1.87
N VAL A 31 -15.19 -2.15 -2.33
CA VAL A 31 -15.28 -3.59 -2.63
C VAL A 31 -14.76 -4.46 -1.51
N ASP A 32 -13.82 -3.96 -0.72
CA ASP A 32 -13.32 -4.66 0.46
C ASP A 32 -12.68 -3.69 1.47
N GLU A 33 -12.72 -4.09 2.73
CA GLU A 33 -12.04 -3.40 3.84
C GLU A 33 -11.55 -4.43 4.83
N HIS A 34 -10.31 -4.25 5.33
CA HIS A 34 -9.77 -5.13 6.38
C HIS A 34 -8.76 -4.40 7.27
N GLY A 35 -8.56 -4.91 8.48
CA GLY A 35 -7.51 -4.51 9.40
C GLY A 35 -6.26 -5.39 9.27
N ALA A 36 -5.69 -5.78 10.41
CA ALA A 36 -4.59 -6.73 10.46
C ALA A 36 -4.99 -8.05 9.80
N THR A 37 -4.14 -8.54 8.90
CA THR A 37 -4.35 -9.80 8.20
C THR A 37 -3.01 -10.43 7.84
N ASN A 38 -2.98 -11.75 7.66
CA ASN A 38 -1.81 -12.43 7.13
C ASN A 38 -1.65 -12.19 5.61
N CYS A 39 -0.47 -12.53 5.09
CA CYS A 39 -0.18 -12.26 3.69
C CYS A 39 -1.01 -13.07 2.69
N CYS A 40 -1.37 -14.32 3.00
CA CYS A 40 -2.18 -15.13 2.10
C CYS A 40 -3.60 -14.59 1.97
N ASP A 41 -4.21 -14.13 3.08
CA ASP A 41 -5.51 -13.48 3.06
C ASP A 41 -5.45 -12.16 2.29
N LEU A 42 -4.40 -11.34 2.51
CA LEU A 42 -4.18 -10.12 1.75
C LEU A 42 -4.12 -10.39 0.24
N GLN A 43 -3.33 -11.40 -0.18
CA GLN A 43 -3.19 -11.76 -1.59
C GLN A 43 -4.54 -12.16 -2.19
N GLY A 44 -5.33 -12.97 -1.48
CA GLY A 44 -6.67 -13.37 -1.94
C GLY A 44 -7.61 -12.17 -2.11
N ARG A 45 -7.60 -11.21 -1.17
CA ARG A 45 -8.38 -9.96 -1.24
C ARG A 45 -7.97 -9.10 -2.44
N MET A 46 -6.67 -9.01 -2.68
CA MET A 46 -6.15 -8.29 -3.84
C MET A 46 -6.51 -8.96 -5.16
N ASP A 47 -6.50 -10.29 -5.23
CA ASP A 47 -6.93 -11.02 -6.43
C ASP A 47 -8.42 -10.71 -6.75
N VAL A 48 -9.28 -10.58 -5.73
CA VAL A 48 -10.67 -10.13 -5.91
C VAL A 48 -10.72 -8.69 -6.43
N PHE A 49 -9.97 -7.77 -5.81
CA PHE A 49 -9.91 -6.36 -6.24
C PHE A 49 -9.42 -6.22 -7.69
N PHE A 50 -8.37 -6.95 -8.09
CA PHE A 50 -7.89 -6.95 -9.46
C PHE A 50 -8.92 -7.54 -10.43
N GLY A 51 -9.63 -8.59 -10.00
CA GLY A 51 -10.72 -9.17 -10.78
C GLY A 51 -11.84 -8.17 -11.08
N GLU A 52 -12.24 -7.35 -10.10
CA GLU A 52 -13.23 -6.28 -10.30
C GLU A 52 -12.70 -5.20 -11.26
N LEU A 53 -11.44 -4.77 -11.13
CA LEU A 53 -10.84 -3.81 -12.05
C LEU A 53 -10.72 -4.34 -13.48
N MET A 54 -10.52 -5.64 -13.67
CA MET A 54 -10.47 -6.24 -15.00
C MET A 54 -11.85 -6.30 -15.68
N ARG A 55 -12.93 -6.37 -14.90
CA ARG A 55 -14.32 -6.34 -15.43
C ARG A 55 -14.71 -4.97 -16.00
N ASP A 56 -14.19 -3.90 -15.40
CA ASP A 56 -14.39 -2.53 -15.90
C ASP A 56 -13.04 -1.91 -16.24
N THR A 57 -12.67 -1.97 -17.52
CA THR A 57 -11.38 -1.47 -18.00
C THR A 57 -11.27 0.05 -17.96
N ALA A 58 -12.39 0.77 -17.86
CA ALA A 58 -12.43 2.22 -17.74
C ALA A 58 -12.34 2.71 -16.29
N ALA A 59 -12.61 1.83 -15.32
CA ALA A 59 -12.49 2.15 -13.90
C ALA A 59 -11.03 2.21 -13.45
N ARG A 60 -10.78 2.97 -12.40
CA ARG A 60 -9.52 3.00 -11.66
C ARG A 60 -9.71 2.43 -10.26
N GLY A 61 -8.69 1.80 -9.75
CA GLY A 61 -8.65 1.39 -8.37
C GLY A 61 -8.15 2.52 -7.46
N LEU A 62 -8.61 2.51 -6.21
CA LEU A 62 -8.04 3.31 -5.15
C LEU A 62 -7.87 2.43 -3.92
N VAL A 63 -6.64 2.32 -3.44
CA VAL A 63 -6.31 1.64 -2.19
C VAL A 63 -5.98 2.70 -1.16
N VAL A 64 -6.70 2.69 -0.04
CA VAL A 64 -6.44 3.60 1.07
C VAL A 64 -5.86 2.80 2.22
N ILE A 65 -4.64 3.14 2.64
CA ILE A 65 -3.96 2.51 3.77
C ILE A 65 -3.91 3.55 4.88
N SER A 66 -4.63 3.29 5.97
CA SER A 66 -4.69 4.19 7.12
C SER A 66 -4.17 3.51 8.39
N THR A 67 -3.54 4.29 9.27
CA THR A 67 -3.03 3.85 10.56
C THR A 67 -2.69 5.05 11.44
N LYS A 68 -2.45 4.82 12.73
CA LYS A 68 -1.87 5.84 13.61
C LYS A 68 -0.48 6.29 13.14
N ALA A 69 -0.15 7.55 13.45
CA ALA A 69 1.12 8.16 13.08
C ALA A 69 2.35 7.33 13.51
N GLU A 70 2.33 6.76 14.70
CA GLU A 70 3.41 5.90 15.23
C GLU A 70 3.52 4.54 14.55
N ASN A 71 2.47 4.11 13.83
CA ASN A 71 2.40 2.83 13.14
C ASN A 71 2.63 2.94 11.62
N ARG A 72 3.11 4.09 11.11
CA ARG A 72 3.36 4.31 9.67
C ARG A 72 4.22 3.23 9.02
N PHE A 73 5.13 2.59 9.77
CA PHE A 73 5.92 1.47 9.27
C PHE A 73 5.05 0.27 8.84
N ARG A 74 3.92 0.03 9.53
CA ARG A 74 2.98 -1.04 9.15
C ARG A 74 2.28 -0.70 7.83
N ALA A 75 1.93 0.59 7.64
CA ALA A 75 1.36 1.06 6.38
C ALA A 75 2.37 0.90 5.23
N ALA A 76 3.64 1.26 5.43
CA ALA A 76 4.70 1.09 4.44
C ALA A 76 4.92 -0.38 4.06
N ASN A 77 4.93 -1.27 5.05
CA ASN A 77 5.01 -2.71 4.81
C ASN A 77 3.79 -3.21 4.00
N ARG A 78 2.60 -2.78 4.39
CA ARG A 78 1.35 -3.16 3.69
C ARG A 78 1.34 -2.67 2.25
N GLU A 79 1.78 -1.45 1.98
CA GLU A 79 1.92 -0.91 0.62
C GLU A 79 2.86 -1.77 -0.23
N SER A 80 4.03 -2.13 0.31
CA SER A 80 4.98 -3.00 -0.38
C SER A 80 4.37 -4.36 -0.72
N MET A 81 3.66 -4.99 0.22
CA MET A 81 2.96 -6.25 -0.04
C MET A 81 1.97 -6.13 -1.20
N ILE A 82 1.22 -5.02 -1.25
CA ILE A 82 0.24 -4.73 -2.30
C ILE A 82 0.94 -4.59 -3.66
N LEU A 83 1.99 -3.76 -3.73
CA LEU A 83 2.73 -3.51 -4.97
C LEU A 83 3.44 -4.78 -5.48
N ASN A 84 4.08 -5.53 -4.58
CA ASN A 84 4.75 -6.77 -4.93
C ASN A 84 3.77 -7.85 -5.43
N HIS A 85 2.58 -7.94 -4.82
CA HIS A 85 1.55 -8.86 -5.30
C HIS A 85 1.03 -8.44 -6.68
N ALA A 86 0.77 -7.15 -6.91
CA ALA A 86 0.40 -6.64 -8.23
C ALA A 86 1.45 -7.00 -9.29
N ALA A 87 2.74 -6.77 -8.98
CA ALA A 87 3.84 -7.13 -9.87
C ALA A 87 3.91 -8.65 -10.13
N SER A 88 3.73 -9.49 -9.11
CA SER A 88 3.74 -10.96 -9.24
C SER A 88 2.59 -11.50 -10.10
N ARG A 89 1.46 -10.79 -10.13
CA ARG A 89 0.30 -11.09 -10.98
C ARG A 89 0.39 -10.48 -12.38
N GLY A 90 1.42 -9.68 -12.65
CA GLY A 90 1.50 -8.88 -13.88
C GLY A 90 0.38 -7.85 -13.99
N PHE A 91 -0.21 -7.44 -12.86
CA PHE A 91 -1.26 -6.43 -12.84
C PHE A 91 -0.66 -5.02 -12.99
N PRO A 92 -1.13 -4.19 -13.94
CA PRO A 92 -0.56 -2.88 -14.19
C PRO A 92 -0.74 -1.94 -12.99
N ALA A 93 0.36 -1.49 -12.37
CA ALA A 93 0.32 -0.63 -11.19
C ALA A 93 -0.37 0.72 -11.47
N GLU A 94 -0.35 1.19 -12.71
CA GLU A 94 -1.04 2.41 -13.14
C GLU A 94 -2.57 2.31 -13.13
N ARG A 95 -3.12 1.11 -12.97
CA ARG A 95 -4.56 0.88 -12.88
C ARG A 95 -5.15 1.24 -11.52
N PHE A 96 -4.33 1.45 -10.50
CA PHE A 96 -4.78 1.87 -9.18
C PHE A 96 -3.81 2.87 -8.54
N ASP A 97 -4.35 3.67 -7.64
CA ASP A 97 -3.59 4.59 -6.82
C ASP A 97 -3.58 4.10 -5.37
N ILE A 98 -2.50 4.38 -4.64
CA ILE A 98 -2.42 4.13 -3.21
C ILE A 98 -2.37 5.48 -2.48
N LEU A 99 -3.30 5.68 -1.53
CA LEU A 99 -3.27 6.80 -0.60
C LEU A 99 -2.89 6.31 0.80
N ARG A 100 -1.99 7.04 1.43
CA ARG A 100 -1.60 6.87 2.82
C ARG A 100 -2.37 7.88 3.66
N ALA A 101 -2.93 7.45 4.78
CA ALA A 101 -3.65 8.34 5.66
C ALA A 101 -3.31 8.07 7.13
N VAL A 102 -3.28 9.12 7.93
CA VAL A 102 -3.23 9.01 9.39
C VAL A 102 -4.65 8.96 9.91
N SER A 103 -4.93 8.01 10.78
CA SER A 103 -6.22 7.83 11.44
C SER A 103 -6.00 7.47 12.92
N ASP A 104 -7.08 7.36 13.66
CA ASP A 104 -7.06 6.92 15.07
C ASP A 104 -7.07 5.38 15.21
N ASP A 105 -7.04 4.64 14.12
CA ASP A 105 -7.03 3.17 14.14
C ASP A 105 -5.75 2.64 14.79
N ASP A 106 -5.87 1.76 15.77
CA ASP A 106 -4.73 1.17 16.49
C ASP A 106 -3.85 0.28 15.60
N ASP A 107 -4.41 -0.27 14.53
CA ASP A 107 -3.70 -1.09 13.55
C ASP A 107 -3.88 -0.53 12.14
N VAL A 108 -3.15 -1.11 11.19
CA VAL A 108 -3.30 -0.76 9.78
C VAL A 108 -4.68 -1.19 9.28
N ARG A 109 -5.36 -0.29 8.59
CA ARG A 109 -6.62 -0.53 7.89
C ARG A 109 -6.41 -0.30 6.40
N VAL A 110 -6.93 -1.20 5.58
CA VAL A 110 -6.87 -1.10 4.12
C VAL A 110 -8.28 -1.13 3.56
N ARG A 111 -8.57 -0.20 2.65
CA ARG A 111 -9.84 -0.11 1.91
C ARG A 111 -9.56 -0.13 0.42
N TYR A 112 -10.31 -0.94 -0.32
CA TYR A 112 -10.19 -1.09 -1.77
C TYR A 112 -11.44 -0.54 -2.44
N TRP A 113 -11.26 0.45 -3.28
CA TRP A 113 -12.34 1.13 -3.99
C TRP A 113 -12.20 0.92 -5.49
N ILE A 114 -13.33 0.67 -6.16
CA ILE A 114 -13.46 0.81 -7.60
C ILE A 114 -14.06 2.18 -7.89
N VAL A 115 -13.38 2.97 -8.69
CA VAL A 115 -13.79 4.31 -9.12
C VAL A 115 -14.11 4.27 -10.61
N PRO A 116 -15.40 4.10 -10.99
CA PRO A 116 -15.83 4.11 -12.39
C PRO A 116 -15.44 5.41 -13.08
N GLN A 117 -15.32 5.39 -14.40
CA GLN A 117 -15.05 6.61 -15.16
C GLN A 117 -16.17 7.65 -14.91
N GLY A 118 -15.77 8.89 -14.57
CA GLY A 118 -16.68 9.97 -14.24
C GLY A 118 -17.23 9.96 -12.81
N ALA A 119 -16.89 8.97 -11.99
CA ALA A 119 -17.19 8.97 -10.57
C ALA A 119 -16.22 9.89 -9.82
N GLU A 120 -16.74 10.55 -8.78
CA GLU A 120 -15.89 11.24 -7.81
C GLU A 120 -15.12 10.23 -6.95
N ARG A 121 -13.87 10.56 -6.62
CA ARG A 121 -13.06 9.76 -5.70
C ARG A 121 -13.63 9.89 -4.28
N PRO A 122 -13.56 8.81 -3.47
CA PRO A 122 -13.89 8.91 -2.04
C PRO A 122 -13.02 9.98 -1.38
N GLU A 123 -13.63 10.79 -0.55
CA GLU A 123 -12.90 11.71 0.31
C GLU A 123 -12.17 10.92 1.41
N VAL A 124 -10.88 11.22 1.60
CA VAL A 124 -10.02 10.56 2.58
C VAL A 124 -9.37 11.64 3.43
N GLU A 125 -9.69 11.64 4.71
CA GLU A 125 -9.05 12.53 5.68
C GLU A 125 -7.63 12.06 6.03
N GLY A 126 -6.78 12.99 6.46
CA GLY A 126 -5.44 12.70 6.97
C GLY A 126 -4.45 12.15 5.93
N VAL A 127 -4.65 12.42 4.64
CA VAL A 127 -3.74 11.95 3.56
C VAL A 127 -2.36 12.56 3.73
N GLU A 128 -1.33 11.71 3.65
CA GLU A 128 0.08 12.08 3.71
C GLU A 128 0.81 11.65 2.43
N ALA A 129 1.82 12.46 2.02
CA ALA A 129 2.61 12.18 0.84
C ALA A 129 3.71 11.13 1.09
N ASP A 130 4.20 11.03 2.31
CA ASP A 130 5.34 10.19 2.70
C ASP A 130 5.11 9.48 4.04
N TYR A 131 6.11 8.71 4.48
CA TYR A 131 6.13 8.02 5.76
C TYR A 131 7.01 8.73 6.80
N ALA A 132 7.13 10.06 6.77
CA ALA A 132 7.91 10.80 7.75
C ALA A 132 7.41 10.58 9.17
N LEU A 133 8.32 10.20 10.06
CA LEU A 133 8.04 9.94 11.48
C LEU A 133 8.37 11.18 12.32
N HIS A 134 7.55 12.20 12.23
CA HIS A 134 7.71 13.39 13.03
C HIS A 134 7.59 13.08 14.53
N GLY A 135 8.66 13.36 15.30
CA GLY A 135 8.67 13.17 16.75
C GLY A 135 8.84 11.74 17.25
N ALA A 136 9.16 10.77 16.38
CA ALA A 136 9.55 9.45 16.83
C ALA A 136 10.86 9.55 17.65
N ALA A 137 10.81 9.14 18.92
CA ALA A 137 11.93 9.30 19.86
C ALA A 137 12.60 7.97 20.22
N LYS A 138 12.12 6.84 19.76
CA LYS A 138 12.62 5.51 20.15
C LYS A 138 12.87 4.62 18.94
N PRO A 139 13.94 3.82 18.96
CA PRO A 139 14.13 2.74 17.99
C PRO A 139 12.97 1.76 18.01
N PHE A 140 12.59 1.26 16.82
CA PHE A 140 11.60 0.19 16.68
C PHE A 140 12.01 -0.75 15.53
N MET A 141 11.58 -2.00 15.63
CA MET A 141 11.73 -2.96 14.55
C MET A 141 10.66 -2.70 13.49
N LEU A 142 11.10 -2.36 12.28
CA LEU A 142 10.18 -2.10 11.17
C LEU A 142 9.61 -3.43 10.63
N THR A 143 10.49 -4.39 10.38
CA THR A 143 10.12 -5.69 9.83
C THR A 143 11.18 -6.74 10.16
N ALA A 144 10.84 -8.00 9.98
CA ALA A 144 11.77 -9.12 10.04
C ALA A 144 11.52 -10.07 8.88
N GLU A 145 12.57 -10.39 8.13
CA GLU A 145 12.57 -11.33 7.02
C GLU A 145 13.08 -12.69 7.48
N TYR A 146 12.35 -13.76 7.15
CA TYR A 146 12.78 -15.14 7.37
C TYR A 146 13.40 -15.69 6.10
N LEU A 147 14.71 -16.00 6.15
CA LEU A 147 15.52 -16.35 4.97
C LEU A 147 15.21 -17.73 4.36
N ASP A 148 14.58 -18.64 5.09
CA ASP A 148 14.21 -19.99 4.62
C ASP A 148 12.83 -20.04 3.91
N GLY A 149 12.37 -18.90 3.38
CA GLY A 149 11.11 -18.81 2.67
C GLY A 149 9.94 -18.52 3.60
N GLY A 150 9.79 -17.25 3.96
CA GLY A 150 8.64 -16.78 4.73
C GLY A 150 7.31 -17.07 4.03
N LEU A 151 6.25 -17.08 4.80
CA LEU A 151 4.86 -17.36 4.36
C LEU A 151 4.34 -16.37 3.29
N CYS A 152 5.12 -15.34 2.95
CA CYS A 152 4.75 -14.28 2.02
C CYS A 152 5.80 -14.11 0.93
N PRO A 153 5.79 -14.91 -0.14
CA PRO A 153 6.66 -14.65 -1.27
C PRO A 153 6.35 -13.28 -1.89
N GLY A 154 7.39 -12.51 -2.20
CA GLY A 154 7.27 -11.24 -2.91
C GLY A 154 7.30 -9.97 -2.04
N ILE A 155 7.60 -10.05 -0.74
CA ILE A 155 7.91 -8.86 0.05
C ILE A 155 9.39 -8.55 -0.10
N ASP A 156 9.70 -7.37 -0.63
CA ASP A 156 11.06 -6.83 -0.64
C ASP A 156 11.23 -5.93 0.61
N ASP A 157 11.61 -6.54 1.73
CA ASP A 157 11.83 -5.83 2.99
C ASP A 157 12.95 -4.79 2.88
N VAL A 158 13.92 -5.00 2.01
CA VAL A 158 14.98 -4.02 1.71
C VAL A 158 14.42 -2.79 1.01
N GLU A 159 13.47 -2.98 0.07
CA GLU A 159 12.78 -1.86 -0.60
C GLU A 159 11.97 -1.03 0.39
N VAL A 160 11.16 -1.69 1.21
CA VAL A 160 10.35 -1.03 2.25
C VAL A 160 11.24 -0.23 3.19
N PHE A 161 12.31 -0.85 3.71
CA PHE A 161 13.21 -0.19 4.65
C PHE A 161 13.98 0.96 4.01
N ALA A 162 14.44 0.78 2.75
CA ALA A 162 15.11 1.85 2.01
C ALA A 162 14.18 3.04 1.76
N LYS A 163 12.92 2.78 1.39
CA LYS A 163 11.92 3.84 1.23
C LYS A 163 11.70 4.60 2.53
N PHE A 164 11.53 3.88 3.62
CA PHE A 164 11.33 4.47 4.95
C PHE A 164 12.52 5.35 5.39
N LEU A 165 13.75 4.89 5.10
CA LEU A 165 14.94 5.70 5.35
C LEU A 165 14.99 6.95 4.44
N LYS A 166 14.54 6.87 3.19
CA LYS A 166 14.49 8.04 2.29
C LYS A 166 13.50 9.08 2.79
N ASP A 167 12.32 8.64 3.22
CA ASP A 167 11.28 9.52 3.74
C ASP A 167 11.68 10.15 5.11
N ASN A 168 12.71 9.61 5.77
CA ASN A 168 13.24 10.09 7.05
C ASN A 168 14.77 10.31 6.97
N PRO A 169 15.25 11.41 6.36
CA PRO A 169 16.66 11.60 6.01
C PRO A 169 17.64 11.61 7.20
N GLU A 170 17.19 12.02 8.38
CA GLU A 170 18.02 12.05 9.61
C GLU A 170 18.11 10.67 10.28
N ALA A 171 17.22 9.77 9.98
CA ALA A 171 17.16 8.45 10.59
C ALA A 171 18.28 7.52 10.11
N ARG A 172 18.58 6.53 10.92
CA ARG A 172 19.54 5.45 10.64
C ARG A 172 18.88 4.09 10.73
N GLY A 173 19.51 3.08 10.16
CA GLY A 173 19.08 1.70 10.23
C GLY A 173 20.09 0.79 10.92
N ASN A 174 19.63 -0.05 11.83
CA ASN A 174 20.35 -1.22 12.27
C ASN A 174 19.72 -2.46 11.63
N ILE A 175 20.56 -3.31 11.05
CA ILE A 175 20.15 -4.57 10.44
C ILE A 175 20.80 -5.67 11.25
N VAL A 176 20.02 -6.58 11.80
CA VAL A 176 20.52 -7.70 12.60
C VAL A 176 20.31 -8.98 11.82
N VAL A 177 21.40 -9.57 11.36
CA VAL A 177 21.40 -10.84 10.60
C VAL A 177 21.74 -11.97 11.53
N ARG A 178 20.81 -12.92 11.69
CA ARG A 178 21.01 -14.15 12.45
C ARG A 178 20.86 -15.36 11.55
N GLU A 179 21.96 -16.05 11.35
CA GLU A 179 22.07 -17.23 10.50
C GLU A 179 22.57 -18.44 11.28
N ARG A 180 22.48 -19.62 10.67
CA ARG A 180 22.99 -20.87 11.26
C ARG A 180 24.49 -20.85 11.50
N THR A 181 25.23 -20.10 10.69
CA THR A 181 26.71 -19.95 10.86
C THR A 181 27.08 -18.48 10.71
N LEU A 182 28.16 -18.07 11.40
CA LEU A 182 28.68 -16.70 11.32
C LEU A 182 29.07 -16.34 9.88
N GLY A 183 29.69 -17.25 9.14
CA GLY A 183 30.09 -17.00 7.75
C GLY A 183 28.91 -16.70 6.81
N ARG A 184 27.76 -17.37 7.02
CA ARG A 184 26.51 -17.07 6.30
C ARG A 184 25.97 -15.71 6.70
N ALA A 185 25.91 -15.41 8.00
CA ALA A 185 25.45 -14.12 8.50
C ALA A 185 26.28 -12.97 7.93
N GLU A 186 27.60 -13.11 7.88
CA GLU A 186 28.49 -12.13 7.29
C GLU A 186 28.29 -11.98 5.78
N ALA A 187 28.11 -13.08 5.05
CA ALA A 187 27.83 -13.06 3.61
C ALA A 187 26.53 -12.33 3.32
N GLU A 188 25.48 -12.61 4.07
CA GLU A 188 24.18 -11.96 3.98
C GLU A 188 24.29 -10.47 4.35
N GLY A 189 24.96 -10.13 5.43
CA GLY A 189 25.20 -8.74 5.80
C GLY A 189 25.91 -7.95 4.69
N ARG A 190 26.90 -8.56 4.01
CA ARG A 190 27.56 -7.92 2.85
C ARG A 190 26.61 -7.76 1.65
N ARG A 191 25.71 -8.74 1.40
CA ARG A 191 24.69 -8.66 0.36
C ARG A 191 23.77 -7.45 0.61
N LEU A 192 23.23 -7.35 1.81
CA LEU A 192 22.31 -6.28 2.21
C LEU A 192 22.97 -4.89 2.09
N VAL A 193 24.22 -4.74 2.54
CA VAL A 193 24.95 -3.45 2.38
C VAL A 193 25.05 -3.02 0.92
N ARG A 194 25.33 -3.95 0.00
CA ARG A 194 25.39 -3.64 -1.43
C ARG A 194 24.01 -3.25 -1.97
N GLU A 195 23.00 -3.97 -1.57
CA GLU A 195 21.61 -3.77 -2.01
C GLU A 195 21.06 -2.42 -1.57
N PHE A 196 21.27 -2.04 -0.30
CA PHE A 196 20.93 -0.69 0.17
C PHE A 196 21.70 0.40 -0.56
N GLY A 197 22.98 0.16 -0.86
CA GLY A 197 23.78 1.06 -1.68
C GLY A 197 23.19 1.24 -3.08
N ALA A 198 22.76 0.17 -3.74
CA ALA A 198 22.09 0.21 -5.03
C ALA A 198 20.75 0.98 -4.99
N LYS A 199 20.04 0.94 -3.85
CA LYS A 199 18.84 1.73 -3.61
C LYS A 199 19.13 3.18 -3.17
N GLY A 200 20.40 3.62 -3.17
CA GLY A 200 20.81 5.01 -2.88
C GLY A 200 20.90 5.34 -1.38
N ILE A 201 20.94 4.36 -0.50
CA ILE A 201 21.11 4.59 0.93
C ILE A 201 22.60 4.65 1.26
N ALA A 202 23.06 5.79 1.81
CA ALA A 202 24.45 5.98 2.20
C ALA A 202 24.89 4.95 3.25
N ARG A 203 26.11 4.38 3.08
CA ARG A 203 26.67 3.36 3.99
C ARG A 203 26.72 3.83 5.44
N SER A 204 26.92 5.11 5.69
CA SER A 204 26.96 5.71 7.03
C SER A 204 25.61 5.68 7.76
N ARG A 205 24.51 5.49 7.02
CA ARG A 205 23.16 5.43 7.57
C ARG A 205 22.73 4.03 7.99
N ILE A 206 23.53 2.99 7.66
CA ILE A 206 23.21 1.61 7.95
C ILE A 206 24.32 0.96 8.75
N ARG A 207 23.95 0.28 9.83
CA ARG A 207 24.83 -0.57 10.60
C ARG A 207 24.33 -2.01 10.57
N VAL A 208 25.21 -2.94 10.18
CA VAL A 208 24.87 -4.37 10.12
C VAL A 208 25.55 -5.08 11.29
N PHE A 209 24.76 -5.84 12.03
CA PHE A 209 25.20 -6.75 13.09
C PHE A 209 24.98 -8.18 12.60
N THR A 210 25.99 -8.99 12.73
CA THR A 210 25.93 -10.40 12.31
C THR A 210 26.16 -11.31 13.51
N GLY A 211 25.41 -12.40 13.56
CA GLY A 211 25.53 -13.38 14.64
C GLY A 211 24.95 -14.72 14.26
N THR A 212 25.25 -15.72 15.09
CA THR A 212 24.59 -17.01 15.00
C THR A 212 23.35 -17.01 15.87
N ARG A 213 22.32 -17.73 15.43
CA ARG A 213 21.15 -18.00 16.24
C ARG A 213 21.42 -19.16 17.19
N ALA A 214 20.93 -19.07 18.42
CA ALA A 214 20.93 -20.21 19.34
C ALA A 214 20.01 -21.30 18.76
N ALA A 215 20.45 -22.55 18.83
CA ALA A 215 19.64 -23.70 18.44
C ALA A 215 18.35 -23.69 19.28
N SER A 216 17.22 -23.48 18.64
CA SER A 216 15.88 -23.59 19.21
C SER A 216 15.01 -24.32 18.22
N ASP A 217 13.86 -24.83 18.64
CA ASP A 217 12.94 -25.61 17.80
C ASP A 217 12.41 -24.84 16.55
N TYR A 218 12.70 -23.55 16.46
CA TYR A 218 12.40 -22.67 15.32
C TYR A 218 13.70 -22.06 14.77
N ASP A 219 14.64 -22.89 14.33
CA ASP A 219 15.96 -22.47 13.83
C ASP A 219 15.87 -21.91 12.39
N VAL A 220 15.03 -20.90 12.19
CA VAL A 220 14.90 -20.23 10.91
C VAL A 220 15.80 -19.01 10.89
N PRO A 221 16.71 -18.87 9.89
CA PRO A 221 17.50 -17.66 9.71
C PRO A 221 16.62 -16.42 9.57
N VAL A 222 17.02 -15.31 10.18
CA VAL A 222 16.23 -14.08 10.21
C VAL A 222 17.10 -12.83 10.01
N VAL A 223 16.55 -11.87 9.30
CA VAL A 223 17.05 -10.50 9.20
C VAL A 223 16.04 -9.57 9.85
N GLU A 224 16.46 -8.83 10.86
CA GLU A 224 15.63 -7.80 11.50
C GLU A 224 16.06 -6.41 11.04
N TYR A 225 15.11 -5.58 10.68
CA TYR A 225 15.32 -4.22 10.23
C TYR A 225 14.84 -3.25 11.32
N TRP A 226 15.77 -2.59 11.97
CA TRP A 226 15.52 -1.65 13.06
C TRP A 226 15.69 -0.21 12.61
N PHE A 227 14.67 0.60 12.77
CA PHE A 227 14.70 2.03 12.49
C PHE A 227 15.13 2.80 13.75
N LEU A 228 16.07 3.72 13.57
CA LEU A 228 16.58 4.62 14.61
C LEU A 228 16.27 6.06 14.17
N PRO A 229 15.29 6.70 14.82
CA PRO A 229 14.89 8.08 14.51
C PRO A 229 16.00 9.08 14.67
#